data_5e6bcbaec6a66678675829b23921dfa7
#
_entry.id   5e6bcbaec6a66678675829b23921dfa7
#
_cell.length_a   1.000
_cell.length_b   1.000
_cell.length_c   1.000
_cell.angle_alpha   90.00
_cell.angle_beta   90.00
_cell.angle_gamma   90.00
#
_symmetry.space_group_name_H-M   'P 1'
#
loop_
_entity.id
_entity.type
_entity.pdbx_description
1 polymer ?
#
loop_
_entity_poly.entity_id
_entity_poly.type
_entity_poly.pdbx_seq_one_letter_code
_entity_poly.pdbx_strand_id
1 'polypeptide(L)'
;THSYKYVGDKIDYKFRDDVMMPFPRLGFWQEEGKKNAYRQVLQPEYDVVERTASGVSVVRTFAPNQQQQAEQLAAQLNEKGNGHYEVRDHITFADNMKFFFQYQVGYMYFRYLMWNFAGRQNDTQGTVFNDDGGWISGIPFVDKYLKIWGAPQWPQENLPKIMAENKARNKFYMIPLILGIIGLVYTYLKDDKAFWIILALFAVSGLFQIVYQNEPPIEPRERDYAQAGSFVAFCFWIGYGVFALIELLKKKMGELPASGIAIALCASAPLLMGTQGWDDHNRSGRTTARDFAVCYLESCAPN
;
A
#
# COMPACT_ATOMS: atom_id res chain seq x y z
N THR A 1 -44.61 -18.82 21.02
CA THR A 1 -44.52 -17.33 21.02
C THR A 1 -43.07 -16.94 21.12
N HIS A 2 -42.51 -16.40 20.06
CA HIS A 2 -41.17 -15.81 20.10
C HIS A 2 -41.25 -14.45 20.76
N SER A 3 -40.69 -14.30 21.95
CA SER A 3 -40.56 -13.01 22.61
C SER A 3 -39.18 -12.42 22.32
N TYR A 4 -39.14 -11.17 21.91
CA TYR A 4 -37.89 -10.42 21.78
C TYR A 4 -37.39 -10.06 23.19
N LYS A 5 -36.10 -10.37 23.44
CA LYS A 5 -35.43 -9.98 24.69
C LYS A 5 -34.60 -8.74 24.40
N TYR A 6 -34.74 -7.72 25.25
CA TYR A 6 -33.85 -6.55 25.20
C TYR A 6 -32.41 -6.98 25.47
N VAL A 7 -31.52 -6.64 24.52
CA VAL A 7 -30.11 -7.06 24.55
C VAL A 7 -29.17 -5.88 24.82
N GLY A 8 -29.69 -4.64 24.76
CA GLY A 8 -28.95 -3.39 24.97
C GLY A 8 -29.32 -2.33 23.94
N ASP A 9 -28.95 -1.10 24.23
CA ASP A 9 -29.15 0.01 23.30
C ASP A 9 -28.07 0.02 22.23
N LYS A 10 -28.45 0.30 20.99
CA LYS A 10 -27.49 0.59 19.94
C LYS A 10 -26.93 1.99 20.20
N ILE A 11 -25.63 2.07 20.45
CA ILE A 11 -24.93 3.34 20.54
C ILE A 11 -24.88 3.96 19.15
N ASP A 12 -25.51 5.10 18.96
CA ASP A 12 -25.42 5.91 17.75
C ASP A 12 -24.52 7.12 18.01
N TYR A 13 -23.44 7.23 17.24
CA TYR A 13 -22.48 8.32 17.41
C TYR A 13 -22.91 9.51 16.57
N LYS A 14 -23.18 10.63 17.23
CA LYS A 14 -23.36 11.90 16.56
C LYS A 14 -22.02 12.59 16.42
N PHE A 15 -21.53 12.65 15.20
CA PHE A 15 -20.30 13.38 14.91
C PHE A 15 -20.53 14.89 14.98
N ARG A 16 -19.52 15.62 15.40
CA ARG A 16 -19.51 17.08 15.44
C ARG A 16 -19.37 17.62 14.02
N ASP A 17 -20.12 18.66 13.69
CA ASP A 17 -20.12 19.26 12.34
C ASP A 17 -18.75 19.88 11.98
N ASP A 18 -17.99 20.38 12.98
CA ASP A 18 -16.68 21.00 12.81
C ASP A 18 -15.55 19.99 12.44
N VAL A 19 -15.77 18.70 12.63
CA VAL A 19 -14.83 17.64 12.23
C VAL A 19 -15.33 16.84 11.00
N MET A 20 -16.52 17.16 10.50
CA MET A 20 -17.06 16.52 9.30
C MET A 20 -16.37 17.09 8.05
N MET A 21 -15.89 16.20 7.21
CA MET A 21 -15.26 16.61 5.95
C MET A 21 -15.62 15.64 4.80
N PRO A 22 -15.61 16.11 3.56
CA PRO A 22 -15.74 15.24 2.40
C PRO A 22 -14.61 14.21 2.37
N PHE A 23 -14.91 12.95 2.03
CA PHE A 23 -13.92 11.92 1.84
C PHE A 23 -12.98 11.71 3.05
N PRO A 24 -13.50 11.38 4.25
CA PRO A 24 -12.68 11.18 5.44
C PRO A 24 -11.82 9.91 5.29
N ARG A 25 -10.51 10.03 5.57
CA ARG A 25 -9.56 8.91 5.45
C ARG A 25 -8.94 8.48 6.78
N LEU A 26 -9.07 9.26 7.83
CA LEU A 26 -8.45 9.04 9.14
C LEU A 26 -9.42 8.37 10.12
N GLY A 27 -10.01 7.24 9.71
CA GLY A 27 -11.12 6.58 10.42
C GLY A 27 -10.77 6.02 11.81
N PHE A 28 -9.49 5.77 12.09
CA PHE A 28 -9.02 5.19 13.36
C PHE A 28 -8.20 6.17 14.19
N TRP A 29 -8.44 7.47 14.04
CA TRP A 29 -7.70 8.52 14.73
C TRP A 29 -7.82 8.45 16.26
N GLN A 30 -8.86 7.84 16.78
CA GLN A 30 -9.10 7.72 18.22
C GLN A 30 -8.29 6.61 18.89
N GLU A 31 -7.75 5.66 18.12
CA GLU A 31 -6.90 4.60 18.63
C GLU A 31 -5.46 5.13 18.77
N GLU A 32 -4.93 5.23 20.00
CA GLU A 32 -3.66 5.92 20.29
C GLU A 32 -2.48 5.38 19.47
N GLY A 33 -2.36 4.07 19.30
CA GLY A 33 -1.30 3.47 18.47
C GLY A 33 -1.40 3.89 17.01
N LYS A 34 -2.59 3.88 16.43
CA LYS A 34 -2.81 4.30 15.05
C LYS A 34 -2.69 5.81 14.89
N LYS A 35 -3.14 6.58 15.88
CA LYS A 35 -2.98 8.05 15.90
C LYS A 35 -1.52 8.46 15.77
N ASN A 36 -0.63 7.82 16.53
CA ASN A 36 0.80 8.10 16.44
C ASN A 36 1.36 7.76 15.05
N ALA A 37 0.88 6.69 14.42
CA ALA A 37 1.26 6.34 13.06
C ALA A 37 0.73 7.33 12.03
N TYR A 38 -0.50 7.81 12.15
CA TYR A 38 -1.01 8.89 11.32
C TYR A 38 -0.17 10.17 11.47
N ARG A 39 0.18 10.56 12.70
CA ARG A 39 1.03 11.72 12.98
C ARG A 39 2.39 11.62 12.28
N GLN A 40 3.00 10.44 12.26
CA GLN A 40 4.27 10.23 11.56
C GLN A 40 4.14 10.40 10.04
N VAL A 41 3.02 9.94 9.45
CA VAL A 41 2.75 10.13 8.01
C VAL A 41 2.44 11.57 7.67
N LEU A 42 1.58 12.20 8.47
CA LEU A 42 1.01 13.51 8.16
C LEU A 42 1.88 14.67 8.66
N GLN A 43 2.50 14.50 9.84
CA GLN A 43 3.16 15.57 10.56
C GLN A 43 2.22 16.79 10.72
N PRO A 44 1.06 16.60 11.39
CA PRO A 44 0.04 17.65 11.48
C PRO A 44 0.52 18.81 12.34
N GLU A 45 -0.08 19.97 12.15
CA GLU A 45 0.02 21.09 13.08
C GLU A 45 -0.72 20.79 14.38
N TYR A 46 -0.46 21.57 15.44
CA TYR A 46 -1.08 21.38 16.76
C TYR A 46 -1.85 22.63 17.15
N ASP A 47 -3.13 22.47 17.48
CA ASP A 47 -3.95 23.54 18.04
C ASP A 47 -4.00 23.45 19.57
N VAL A 48 -3.71 24.54 20.23
CA VAL A 48 -4.12 24.76 21.64
C VAL A 48 -5.55 25.26 21.61
N VAL A 49 -6.46 24.50 22.18
CA VAL A 49 -7.89 24.82 22.15
C VAL A 49 -8.44 25.00 23.56
N GLU A 50 -9.36 25.95 23.70
CA GLU A 50 -10.14 26.15 24.89
C GLU A 50 -11.47 25.41 24.79
N ARG A 51 -11.79 24.59 25.78
CA ARG A 51 -13.07 23.90 25.87
C ARG A 51 -14.03 24.71 26.72
N THR A 52 -15.08 25.23 26.11
CA THR A 52 -16.16 25.97 26.75
C THR A 52 -17.48 25.17 26.71
N ALA A 53 -18.46 25.58 27.50
CA ALA A 53 -19.79 24.97 27.45
C ALA A 53 -20.50 25.11 26.08
N SER A 54 -20.14 26.13 25.31
CA SER A 54 -20.68 26.41 23.96
C SER A 54 -19.91 25.75 22.82
N GLY A 55 -18.73 25.17 23.09
CA GLY A 55 -17.92 24.55 22.05
C GLY A 55 -16.43 24.60 22.32
N VAL A 56 -15.66 24.50 21.25
CA VAL A 56 -14.19 24.52 21.28
C VAL A 56 -13.73 25.70 20.45
N SER A 57 -12.86 26.54 21.00
CA SER A 57 -12.22 27.64 20.30
C SER A 57 -10.71 27.44 20.21
N VAL A 58 -10.12 27.72 19.04
CA VAL A 58 -8.68 27.64 18.83
C VAL A 58 -8.04 28.90 19.40
N VAL A 59 -7.10 28.72 20.33
CA VAL A 59 -6.32 29.80 20.94
C VAL A 59 -5.08 30.11 20.09
N ARG A 60 -4.37 29.06 19.69
CA ARG A 60 -3.15 29.18 18.87
C ARG A 60 -2.82 27.86 18.18
N THR A 61 -2.33 27.96 16.93
CA THR A 61 -1.80 26.85 16.14
C THR A 61 -0.27 26.85 16.16
N PHE A 62 0.32 25.69 16.25
CA PHE A 62 1.76 25.44 16.28
C PHE A 62 2.17 24.53 15.13
N ALA A 63 3.38 24.72 14.61
CA ALA A 63 3.95 23.88 13.57
C ALA A 63 4.17 22.43 14.05
N PRO A 64 4.31 21.46 13.15
CA PRO A 64 4.45 20.03 13.47
C PRO A 64 5.60 19.69 14.42
N ASN A 65 6.68 20.44 14.38
CA ASN A 65 7.87 20.27 15.24
C ASN A 65 7.77 21.00 16.59
N GLN A 66 6.64 21.63 16.89
CA GLN A 66 6.44 22.46 18.09
C GLN A 66 5.43 21.89 19.08
N GLN A 67 5.20 20.57 19.07
CA GLN A 67 4.25 19.92 19.98
C GLN A 67 4.51 20.26 21.45
N GLN A 68 5.77 20.21 21.89
CA GLN A 68 6.13 20.54 23.28
C GLN A 68 5.80 21.99 23.65
N GLN A 69 5.93 22.93 22.72
CA GLN A 69 5.56 24.33 22.97
C GLN A 69 4.04 24.50 23.09
N ALA A 70 3.26 23.74 22.31
CA ALA A 70 1.81 23.71 22.43
C ALA A 70 1.38 23.14 23.78
N GLU A 71 1.98 22.04 24.23
CA GLU A 71 1.72 21.43 25.54
C GLU A 71 2.08 22.36 26.71
N GLN A 72 3.22 23.03 26.62
CA GLN A 72 3.64 24.04 27.61
C GLN A 72 2.66 25.20 27.69
N LEU A 73 2.19 25.73 26.56
CA LEU A 73 1.20 26.80 26.55
C LEU A 73 -0.12 26.34 27.17
N ALA A 74 -0.62 25.15 26.82
CA ALA A 74 -1.85 24.60 27.38
C ALA A 74 -1.73 24.43 28.91
N ALA A 75 -0.59 23.91 29.39
CA ALA A 75 -0.32 23.76 30.82
C ALA A 75 -0.31 25.12 31.55
N GLN A 76 0.40 26.12 31.01
CA GLN A 76 0.44 27.48 31.59
C GLN A 76 -0.93 28.17 31.65
N LEU A 77 -1.77 27.96 30.63
CA LEU A 77 -3.13 28.50 30.60
C LEU A 77 -4.03 27.80 31.64
N ASN A 78 -3.90 26.49 31.79
CA ASN A 78 -4.63 25.71 32.82
C ASN A 78 -4.20 26.13 34.25
N GLU A 79 -2.93 26.39 34.50
CA GLU A 79 -2.44 26.87 35.82
C GLU A 79 -3.01 28.24 36.20
N LYS A 80 -3.29 29.10 35.22
CA LYS A 80 -3.92 30.39 35.46
C LYS A 80 -5.40 30.33 35.82
N GLY A 81 -6.02 29.13 35.75
CA GLY A 81 -7.31 28.83 36.36
C GLY A 81 -8.56 29.35 35.62
N ASN A 82 -8.46 29.88 34.42
CA ASN A 82 -9.58 30.54 33.72
C ASN A 82 -10.22 29.72 32.60
N GLY A 83 -9.90 28.42 32.45
CA GLY A 83 -10.46 27.61 31.39
C GLY A 83 -9.90 26.18 31.38
N HIS A 84 -10.39 25.37 30.49
CA HIS A 84 -9.85 24.03 30.23
C HIS A 84 -9.21 24.03 28.83
N TYR A 85 -7.89 23.95 28.81
CA TYR A 85 -7.07 24.02 27.60
C TYR A 85 -6.46 22.65 27.30
N GLU A 86 -6.55 22.21 26.06
CA GLU A 86 -5.98 20.96 25.58
C GLU A 86 -5.28 21.14 24.23
N VAL A 87 -4.31 20.28 23.95
CA VAL A 87 -3.64 20.24 22.63
C VAL A 87 -4.36 19.24 21.74
N ARG A 88 -4.70 19.65 20.53
CA ARG A 88 -5.31 18.81 19.49
C ARG A 88 -4.49 18.84 18.22
N ASP A 89 -4.54 17.75 17.48
CA ASP A 89 -4.03 17.73 16.13
C ASP A 89 -4.94 18.56 15.21
N HIS A 90 -4.35 19.49 14.48
CA HIS A 90 -5.03 20.30 13.47
C HIS A 90 -5.12 19.50 12.16
N ILE A 91 -6.24 18.80 11.95
CA ILE A 91 -6.46 17.96 10.79
C ILE A 91 -7.32 18.66 9.76
N THR A 92 -6.78 18.81 8.57
CA THR A 92 -7.44 19.49 7.45
C THR A 92 -7.87 18.49 6.36
N PHE A 93 -8.66 18.97 5.40
CA PHE A 93 -8.95 18.20 4.18
C PHE A 93 -7.67 17.88 3.39
N ALA A 94 -6.70 18.79 3.38
CA ALA A 94 -5.41 18.57 2.72
C ALA A 94 -4.64 17.39 3.36
N ASP A 95 -4.70 17.21 4.67
CA ASP A 95 -4.09 16.08 5.37
C ASP A 95 -4.75 14.75 4.98
N ASN A 96 -6.08 14.73 4.84
CA ASN A 96 -6.77 13.55 4.31
C ASN A 96 -6.33 13.21 2.89
N MET A 97 -6.16 14.21 2.02
CA MET A 97 -5.66 13.99 0.66
C MET A 97 -4.20 13.57 0.65
N LYS A 98 -3.36 14.16 1.51
CA LYS A 98 -1.97 13.75 1.70
C LYS A 98 -1.90 12.28 2.12
N PHE A 99 -2.69 11.87 3.11
CA PHE A 99 -2.76 10.49 3.56
C PHE A 99 -3.22 9.55 2.43
N PHE A 100 -4.28 9.92 1.72
CA PHE A 100 -4.79 9.13 0.62
C PHE A 100 -3.73 8.90 -0.47
N PHE A 101 -3.10 9.96 -0.97
CA PHE A 101 -2.15 9.82 -2.07
C PHE A 101 -0.80 9.26 -1.65
N GLN A 102 -0.25 9.68 -0.51
CA GLN A 102 1.08 9.22 -0.09
C GLN A 102 1.04 7.83 0.54
N TYR A 103 0.08 7.60 1.44
CA TYR A 103 0.01 6.32 2.14
C TYR A 103 -0.84 5.30 1.38
N GLN A 104 -2.13 5.58 1.15
CA GLN A 104 -3.03 4.57 0.62
C GLN A 104 -2.77 4.25 -0.85
N VAL A 105 -2.65 5.24 -1.72
CA VAL A 105 -2.34 5.01 -3.14
C VAL A 105 -0.85 4.71 -3.33
N GLY A 106 0.03 5.50 -2.74
CA GLY A 106 1.46 5.36 -2.95
C GLY A 106 2.04 4.13 -2.25
N TYR A 107 1.97 4.09 -0.91
CA TYR A 107 2.61 3.05 -0.14
C TYR A 107 1.82 1.72 -0.19
N MET A 108 0.49 1.74 -0.01
CA MET A 108 -0.31 0.51 0.08
C MET A 108 -0.66 -0.09 -1.29
N TYR A 109 -0.80 0.70 -2.36
CA TYR A 109 -1.14 0.17 -3.67
C TYR A 109 0.06 0.14 -4.63
N PHE A 110 0.70 1.30 -4.87
CA PHE A 110 1.78 1.40 -5.85
C PHE A 110 2.98 0.54 -5.48
N ARG A 111 3.36 0.49 -4.20
CA ARG A 111 4.43 -0.38 -3.72
C ARG A 111 4.14 -1.86 -4.04
N TYR A 112 2.90 -2.33 -3.81
CA TYR A 112 2.52 -3.71 -4.16
C TYR A 112 2.51 -3.96 -5.67
N LEU A 113 2.08 -3.00 -6.46
CA LEU A 113 2.19 -3.07 -7.92
C LEU A 113 3.64 -3.23 -8.35
N MET A 114 4.53 -2.44 -7.77
CA MET A 114 5.96 -2.52 -8.08
C MET A 114 6.61 -3.83 -7.61
N TRP A 115 6.17 -4.42 -6.48
CA TRP A 115 6.62 -5.75 -6.06
C TRP A 115 6.37 -6.80 -7.12
N ASN A 116 5.21 -6.76 -7.75
CA ASN A 116 4.80 -7.74 -8.75
C ASN A 116 5.48 -7.53 -10.10
N PHE A 117 5.85 -6.31 -10.47
CA PHE A 117 6.29 -6.03 -11.84
C PHE A 117 7.66 -5.36 -11.98
N ALA A 118 8.23 -4.82 -10.91
CA ALA A 118 9.60 -4.30 -10.88
C ALA A 118 10.54 -5.20 -10.08
N GLY A 119 10.09 -5.63 -8.88
CA GLY A 119 10.77 -6.52 -7.98
C GLY A 119 10.59 -6.12 -6.52
N ARG A 120 10.92 -7.02 -5.61
CA ARG A 120 10.70 -6.91 -4.17
C ARG A 120 12.02 -6.87 -3.41
N GLN A 121 12.12 -6.01 -2.42
CA GLN A 121 13.31 -5.85 -1.60
C GLN A 121 13.56 -7.07 -0.70
N ASN A 122 12.56 -7.49 0.07
CA ASN A 122 12.56 -8.61 1.01
C ASN A 122 11.14 -8.98 1.43
N ASP A 123 10.99 -9.96 2.32
CA ASP A 123 9.72 -10.42 2.90
C ASP A 123 9.44 -9.85 4.30
N THR A 124 10.26 -8.93 4.78
CA THR A 124 10.00 -8.22 6.03
C THR A 124 8.80 -7.31 5.86
N GLN A 125 7.87 -7.39 6.80
CA GLN A 125 6.72 -6.48 6.79
C GLN A 125 7.20 -5.04 6.92
N GLY A 126 6.95 -4.27 5.87
CA GLY A 126 7.28 -2.86 5.83
C GLY A 126 6.30 -2.03 6.64
N THR A 127 6.79 -0.92 7.14
CA THR A 127 5.97 0.21 7.58
C THR A 127 6.43 1.45 6.85
N VAL A 128 5.58 2.47 6.76
CA VAL A 128 5.96 3.74 6.15
C VAL A 128 7.13 4.43 6.89
N PHE A 129 7.51 3.89 8.05
CA PHE A 129 8.53 4.44 8.96
C PHE A 129 9.87 3.71 8.88
N ASN A 130 9.91 2.59 8.21
CA ASN A 130 11.15 1.86 7.96
C ASN A 130 11.32 1.61 6.45
N ASP A 131 12.55 1.36 6.04
CA ASP A 131 12.89 1.15 4.65
C ASP A 131 12.91 -0.34 4.26
N ASP A 132 12.23 -1.19 5.04
CA ASP A 132 12.04 -2.60 4.75
C ASP A 132 10.72 -2.87 4.02
N GLY A 133 10.65 -4.00 3.32
CA GLY A 133 9.47 -4.39 2.57
C GLY A 133 9.14 -3.46 1.41
N GLY A 134 10.13 -2.74 0.90
CA GLY A 134 9.99 -1.86 -0.24
C GLY A 134 10.07 -2.59 -1.58
N TRP A 135 9.96 -1.86 -2.68
CA TRP A 135 10.20 -2.36 -4.02
C TRP A 135 11.60 -1.98 -4.52
N ILE A 136 12.16 -2.82 -5.35
CA ILE A 136 13.42 -2.57 -6.06
C ILE A 136 13.27 -3.01 -7.52
N SER A 137 14.08 -2.44 -8.40
CA SER A 137 14.11 -2.88 -9.80
C SER A 137 15.24 -3.86 -10.10
N GLY A 138 16.32 -3.79 -9.33
CA GLY A 138 17.58 -4.45 -9.62
C GLY A 138 18.46 -3.68 -10.61
N ILE A 139 18.02 -2.52 -11.09
CA ILE A 139 18.79 -1.60 -11.93
C ILE A 139 19.41 -0.55 -11.00
N PRO A 140 20.75 -0.53 -10.80
CA PRO A 140 21.39 0.32 -9.79
C PRO A 140 21.04 1.80 -9.90
N PHE A 141 20.96 2.31 -11.14
CA PHE A 141 20.57 3.71 -11.39
C PHE A 141 19.14 4.00 -10.92
N VAL A 142 18.18 3.11 -11.22
CA VAL A 142 16.77 3.27 -10.81
C VAL A 142 16.67 3.20 -9.30
N ASP A 143 17.24 2.17 -8.69
CA ASP A 143 17.17 1.92 -7.24
C ASP A 143 17.86 3.02 -6.42
N LYS A 144 18.85 3.70 -7.01
CA LYS A 144 19.54 4.82 -6.38
C LYS A 144 18.77 6.14 -6.43
N TYR A 145 18.18 6.46 -7.58
CA TYR A 145 17.62 7.80 -7.81
C TYR A 145 16.09 7.86 -7.77
N LEU A 146 15.37 6.76 -8.06
CA LEU A 146 13.91 6.75 -8.07
C LEU A 146 13.37 6.41 -6.67
N LYS A 147 13.30 7.41 -5.79
CA LYS A 147 12.86 7.28 -4.40
C LYS A 147 11.38 7.63 -4.25
N ILE A 148 10.51 6.89 -4.90
CA ILE A 148 9.06 7.10 -4.86
C ILE A 148 8.37 5.94 -4.12
N TRP A 149 7.31 6.24 -3.44
CA TRP A 149 6.30 5.35 -2.86
C TRP A 149 6.76 3.92 -2.55
N GLY A 150 7.38 3.74 -1.40
CA GLY A 150 7.85 2.42 -0.94
C GLY A 150 9.18 1.96 -1.53
N ALA A 151 9.90 2.82 -2.28
CA ALA A 151 11.29 2.55 -2.61
C ALA A 151 12.18 2.76 -1.37
N PRO A 152 13.15 1.85 -1.08
CA PRO A 152 14.06 2.02 0.04
C PRO A 152 14.87 3.32 -0.06
N GLN A 153 15.00 4.07 1.04
CA GLN A 153 15.74 5.33 1.05
C GLN A 153 17.26 5.13 1.12
N TRP A 154 17.70 4.01 1.71
CA TRP A 154 19.11 3.67 1.82
C TRP A 154 19.62 2.89 0.60
N PRO A 155 20.93 2.93 0.33
CA PRO A 155 21.53 2.27 -0.84
C PRO A 155 21.29 0.76 -0.82
N GLN A 156 20.94 0.19 -1.96
CA GLN A 156 20.71 -1.24 -2.15
C GLN A 156 21.96 -1.98 -2.66
N GLU A 157 23.08 -1.28 -2.71
CA GLU A 157 24.40 -1.81 -3.04
C GLU A 157 25.15 -2.20 -1.75
N ASN A 158 26.04 -3.19 -1.85
CA ASN A 158 26.89 -3.65 -0.74
C ASN A 158 26.12 -4.06 0.54
N LEU A 159 24.98 -4.72 0.35
CA LEU A 159 24.19 -5.22 1.46
C LEU A 159 24.91 -6.33 2.23
N PRO A 160 24.66 -6.48 3.55
CA PRO A 160 25.03 -7.69 4.28
C PRO A 160 24.51 -8.94 3.55
N LYS A 161 25.29 -10.02 3.61
CA LYS A 161 24.98 -11.27 2.90
C LYS A 161 23.54 -11.77 3.17
N ILE A 162 23.12 -11.73 4.42
CA ILE A 162 21.76 -12.14 4.82
C ILE A 162 20.64 -11.35 4.13
N MET A 163 20.85 -10.08 3.83
CA MET A 163 19.89 -9.24 3.12
C MET A 163 20.00 -9.41 1.60
N ALA A 164 21.22 -9.55 1.10
CA ALA A 164 21.48 -9.73 -0.33
C ALA A 164 20.97 -11.07 -0.87
N GLU A 165 21.06 -12.13 -0.06
CA GLU A 165 20.67 -13.51 -0.38
C GLU A 165 19.27 -13.87 0.16
N ASN A 166 18.47 -12.90 0.63
CA ASN A 166 17.09 -13.14 1.02
C ASN A 166 16.31 -13.70 -0.17
N LYS A 167 15.63 -14.83 0.02
CA LYS A 167 14.87 -15.54 -1.05
C LYS A 167 13.75 -14.73 -1.64
N ALA A 168 13.14 -13.85 -0.85
CA ALA A 168 12.09 -12.95 -1.30
C ALA A 168 12.61 -11.68 -1.99
N ARG A 169 13.96 -11.55 -2.14
CA ARG A 169 14.57 -10.45 -2.87
C ARG A 169 14.56 -10.73 -4.37
N ASN A 170 13.58 -10.18 -5.06
CA ASN A 170 13.36 -10.38 -6.47
C ASN A 170 13.72 -9.13 -7.28
N LYS A 171 14.36 -9.31 -8.45
CA LYS A 171 14.81 -8.24 -9.35
C LYS A 171 14.31 -8.54 -10.75
N PHE A 172 13.20 -7.91 -11.14
CA PHE A 172 12.61 -8.15 -12.45
C PHE A 172 13.06 -7.15 -13.51
N TYR A 173 14.01 -6.25 -13.16
CA TYR A 173 14.59 -5.25 -14.04
C TYR A 173 13.55 -4.40 -14.77
N MET A 174 12.40 -4.22 -14.15
CA MET A 174 11.22 -3.52 -14.70
C MET A 174 10.70 -4.11 -16.04
N ILE A 175 11.16 -5.28 -16.47
CA ILE A 175 10.76 -5.87 -17.75
C ILE A 175 9.24 -6.09 -17.81
N PRO A 176 8.58 -6.75 -16.84
CA PRO A 176 7.13 -6.90 -16.87
C PRO A 176 6.39 -5.55 -16.81
N LEU A 177 6.91 -4.60 -16.01
CA LEU A 177 6.32 -3.27 -15.88
C LEU A 177 6.33 -2.52 -17.21
N ILE A 178 7.48 -2.49 -17.89
CA ILE A 178 7.64 -1.82 -19.18
C ILE A 178 6.75 -2.45 -20.24
N LEU A 179 6.70 -3.78 -20.31
CA LEU A 179 5.81 -4.50 -21.24
C LEU A 179 4.34 -4.17 -20.97
N GLY A 180 3.93 -4.11 -19.72
CA GLY A 180 2.57 -3.74 -19.33
C GLY A 180 2.22 -2.30 -19.75
N ILE A 181 3.13 -1.36 -19.55
CA ILE A 181 2.96 0.04 -20.00
C ILE A 181 2.87 0.13 -21.52
N ILE A 182 3.72 -0.60 -22.25
CA ILE A 182 3.66 -0.65 -23.73
C ILE A 182 2.30 -1.22 -24.16
N GLY A 183 1.81 -2.29 -23.54
CA GLY A 183 0.52 -2.88 -23.86
C GLY A 183 -0.66 -1.98 -23.51
N LEU A 184 -0.59 -1.23 -22.39
CA LEU A 184 -1.58 -0.23 -22.03
C LEU A 184 -1.69 0.84 -23.13
N VAL A 185 -0.55 1.39 -23.57
CA VAL A 185 -0.52 2.38 -24.66
C VAL A 185 -1.02 1.78 -25.97
N TYR A 186 -0.63 0.54 -26.27
CA TYR A 186 -1.07 -0.16 -27.46
C TYR A 186 -2.59 -0.35 -27.50
N THR A 187 -3.19 -0.83 -26.42
CA THR A 187 -4.65 -1.00 -26.33
C THR A 187 -5.38 0.34 -26.43
N TYR A 188 -4.89 1.37 -25.78
CA TYR A 188 -5.45 2.73 -25.89
C TYR A 188 -5.47 3.24 -27.34
N LEU A 189 -4.44 2.94 -28.13
CA LEU A 189 -4.31 3.41 -29.50
C LEU A 189 -5.00 2.51 -30.55
N LYS A 190 -5.20 1.21 -30.26
CA LYS A 190 -5.61 0.22 -31.26
C LYS A 190 -6.90 -0.52 -30.90
N ASP A 191 -7.24 -0.66 -29.63
CA ASP A 191 -8.40 -1.40 -29.15
C ASP A 191 -8.97 -0.72 -27.90
N ASP A 192 -9.73 0.32 -28.12
CA ASP A 192 -10.34 1.14 -27.07
C ASP A 192 -11.28 0.32 -26.19
N LYS A 193 -11.96 -0.70 -26.72
CA LYS A 193 -12.84 -1.56 -25.95
C LYS A 193 -12.05 -2.40 -24.95
N ALA A 194 -10.99 -3.08 -25.40
CA ALA A 194 -10.09 -3.81 -24.51
C ALA A 194 -9.46 -2.90 -23.49
N PHE A 195 -9.01 -1.70 -23.89
CA PHE A 195 -8.45 -0.71 -22.98
C PHE A 195 -9.40 -0.38 -21.83
N TRP A 196 -10.64 0.01 -22.13
CA TRP A 196 -11.60 0.40 -21.09
C TRP A 196 -12.04 -0.76 -20.19
N ILE A 197 -12.18 -1.97 -20.75
CA ILE A 197 -12.51 -3.18 -19.96
C ILE A 197 -11.37 -3.49 -18.97
N ILE A 198 -10.14 -3.53 -19.45
CA ILE A 198 -8.97 -3.83 -18.59
C ILE A 198 -8.77 -2.71 -17.57
N LEU A 199 -8.90 -1.44 -17.98
CA LEU A 199 -8.79 -0.29 -17.09
C LEU A 199 -9.86 -0.32 -15.99
N ALA A 200 -11.10 -0.65 -16.33
CA ALA A 200 -12.16 -0.79 -15.34
C ALA A 200 -11.85 -1.90 -14.34
N LEU A 201 -11.40 -3.07 -14.81
CA LEU A 201 -11.00 -4.17 -13.94
C LEU A 201 -9.82 -3.76 -13.05
N PHE A 202 -8.80 -3.13 -13.62
CA PHE A 202 -7.63 -2.64 -12.90
C PHE A 202 -8.00 -1.62 -11.82
N ALA A 203 -8.83 -0.63 -12.15
CA ALA A 203 -9.22 0.43 -11.23
C ALA A 203 -10.14 -0.08 -10.12
N VAL A 204 -11.15 -0.89 -10.46
CA VAL A 204 -12.12 -1.40 -9.47
C VAL A 204 -11.48 -2.35 -8.47
N SER A 205 -10.68 -3.31 -8.94
CA SER A 205 -10.03 -4.28 -8.06
C SER A 205 -8.73 -3.78 -7.41
N GLY A 206 -8.28 -2.58 -7.75
CA GLY A 206 -7.12 -1.93 -7.18
C GLY A 206 -7.47 -0.64 -6.44
N LEU A 207 -7.52 0.47 -7.16
CA LEU A 207 -7.69 1.81 -6.55
C LEU A 207 -9.02 1.96 -5.79
N PHE A 208 -10.13 1.44 -6.32
CA PHE A 208 -11.41 1.52 -5.62
C PHE A 208 -11.44 0.60 -4.39
N GLN A 209 -10.71 -0.52 -4.45
CA GLN A 209 -10.52 -1.38 -3.29
C GLN A 209 -9.80 -0.63 -2.14
N ILE A 210 -8.74 0.13 -2.45
CA ILE A 210 -8.06 1.00 -1.48
C ILE A 210 -9.01 2.06 -0.89
N VAL A 211 -9.83 2.68 -1.73
CA VAL A 211 -10.85 3.64 -1.26
C VAL A 211 -11.84 2.97 -0.32
N TYR A 212 -12.31 1.78 -0.67
CA TYR A 212 -13.29 1.02 0.11
C TYR A 212 -12.73 0.54 1.45
N GLN A 213 -11.54 -0.03 1.46
CA GLN A 213 -10.91 -0.58 2.67
C GLN A 213 -10.53 0.50 3.69
N ASN A 214 -10.17 1.70 3.22
CA ASN A 214 -9.72 2.81 4.06
C ASN A 214 -8.71 2.39 5.15
N GLU A 215 -7.72 1.59 4.77
CA GLU A 215 -6.76 1.01 5.71
C GLU A 215 -5.94 2.09 6.44
N PRO A 216 -5.85 2.00 7.79
CA PRO A 216 -4.99 2.86 8.58
C PRO A 216 -3.53 2.45 8.44
N PRO A 217 -2.58 3.30 8.89
CA PRO A 217 -1.20 2.87 9.07
C PRO A 217 -1.11 1.80 10.17
N ILE A 218 -0.13 0.93 10.06
CA ILE A 218 0.09 -0.20 10.98
C ILE A 218 -1.07 -1.21 10.94
N GLU A 219 -1.03 -2.04 9.92
CA GLU A 219 -1.85 -3.23 9.86
C GLU A 219 -1.10 -4.46 10.39
N PRO A 220 -1.81 -5.46 10.94
CA PRO A 220 -1.17 -6.66 11.51
C PRO A 220 -0.36 -7.47 10.51
N ARG A 221 -0.66 -7.33 9.21
CA ARG A 221 0.00 -8.02 8.10
C ARG A 221 -0.17 -7.28 6.80
N GLU A 222 0.74 -7.54 5.86
CA GLU A 222 0.62 -7.08 4.48
C GLU A 222 -0.62 -7.67 3.79
N ARG A 223 -1.33 -6.86 3.02
CA ARG A 223 -2.59 -7.23 2.35
C ARG A 223 -2.55 -7.05 0.83
N ASP A 224 -1.38 -7.30 0.24
CA ASP A 224 -1.16 -7.23 -1.22
C ASP A 224 -2.13 -8.10 -2.01
N TYR A 225 -2.59 -9.21 -1.43
CA TYR A 225 -3.59 -10.10 -2.04
C TYR A 225 -4.95 -9.41 -2.28
N ALA A 226 -5.27 -8.35 -1.57
CA ALA A 226 -6.52 -7.62 -1.76
C ALA A 226 -6.57 -6.94 -3.13
N GLN A 227 -5.41 -6.58 -3.71
CA GLN A 227 -5.26 -5.96 -5.01
C GLN A 227 -4.93 -6.96 -6.14
N ALA A 228 -4.97 -8.28 -5.87
CA ALA A 228 -4.60 -9.32 -6.84
C ALA A 228 -5.36 -9.21 -8.17
N GLY A 229 -6.64 -8.83 -8.14
CA GLY A 229 -7.44 -8.60 -9.35
C GLY A 229 -6.87 -7.51 -10.25
N SER A 230 -6.34 -6.43 -9.66
CA SER A 230 -5.67 -5.36 -10.39
C SER A 230 -4.36 -5.83 -11.03
N PHE A 231 -3.60 -6.66 -10.32
CA PHE A 231 -2.36 -7.23 -10.86
C PHE A 231 -2.63 -8.20 -12.01
N VAL A 232 -3.68 -9.01 -11.90
CA VAL A 232 -4.16 -9.85 -13.02
C VAL A 232 -4.58 -8.98 -14.21
N ALA A 233 -5.30 -7.88 -13.99
CA ALA A 233 -5.65 -6.95 -15.05
C ALA A 233 -4.40 -6.37 -15.74
N PHE A 234 -3.37 -6.03 -14.97
CA PHE A 234 -2.10 -5.54 -15.53
C PHE A 234 -1.40 -6.59 -16.40
N CYS A 235 -1.51 -7.89 -16.06
CA CYS A 235 -0.96 -8.97 -16.87
C CYS A 235 -1.59 -9.05 -18.28
N PHE A 236 -2.85 -8.65 -18.47
CA PHE A 236 -3.42 -8.55 -19.82
C PHE A 236 -2.69 -7.50 -20.66
N TRP A 237 -2.34 -6.35 -20.06
CA TRP A 237 -1.53 -5.35 -20.79
C TRP A 237 -0.12 -5.88 -21.09
N ILE A 238 0.50 -6.68 -20.22
CA ILE A 238 1.78 -7.33 -20.57
C ILE A 238 1.61 -8.20 -21.82
N GLY A 239 0.51 -8.97 -21.93
CA GLY A 239 0.18 -9.73 -23.12
C GLY A 239 0.00 -8.86 -24.37
N TYR A 240 -0.69 -7.74 -24.26
CA TYR A 240 -0.82 -6.76 -25.35
C TYR A 240 0.51 -6.09 -25.74
N GLY A 241 1.46 -5.99 -24.81
CA GLY A 241 2.82 -5.54 -25.09
C GLY A 241 3.55 -6.40 -26.11
N VAL A 242 3.26 -7.72 -26.13
CA VAL A 242 3.79 -8.64 -27.17
C VAL A 242 3.30 -8.24 -28.55
N PHE A 243 1.99 -7.98 -28.69
CA PHE A 243 1.42 -7.55 -29.98
C PHE A 243 2.00 -6.21 -30.44
N ALA A 244 2.19 -5.27 -29.51
CA ALA A 244 2.85 -4.00 -29.81
C ALA A 244 4.26 -4.20 -30.40
N LEU A 245 5.05 -5.09 -29.79
CA LEU A 245 6.40 -5.41 -30.28
C LEU A 245 6.38 -6.11 -31.63
N ILE A 246 5.45 -7.06 -31.85
CA ILE A 246 5.27 -7.70 -33.15
C ILE A 246 4.97 -6.63 -34.20
N GLU A 247 4.03 -5.73 -33.94
CA GLU A 247 3.66 -4.67 -34.91
C GLU A 247 4.81 -3.71 -35.23
N LEU A 248 5.64 -3.43 -34.23
CA LEU A 248 6.85 -2.61 -34.42
C LEU A 248 7.90 -3.32 -35.28
N LEU A 249 8.17 -4.60 -34.99
CA LEU A 249 9.23 -5.38 -35.65
C LEU A 249 8.85 -5.80 -37.07
N LYS A 250 7.56 -6.16 -37.30
CA LYS A 250 7.11 -6.61 -38.65
C LYS A 250 7.34 -5.60 -39.76
N LYS A 251 7.41 -4.31 -39.40
CA LYS A 251 7.73 -3.26 -40.37
C LYS A 251 9.15 -3.37 -40.94
N LYS A 252 10.07 -4.04 -40.22
CA LYS A 252 11.49 -4.15 -40.60
C LYS A 252 11.89 -5.52 -41.14
N MET A 253 11.25 -6.60 -40.64
CA MET A 253 11.74 -7.96 -40.90
C MET A 253 10.67 -8.98 -41.35
N GLY A 254 9.44 -8.53 -41.59
CA GLY A 254 8.31 -9.41 -41.88
C GLY A 254 7.64 -10.00 -40.64
N GLU A 255 6.47 -10.63 -40.83
CA GLU A 255 5.61 -11.01 -39.70
C GLU A 255 6.13 -12.23 -38.93
N LEU A 256 6.56 -13.29 -39.59
CA LEU A 256 6.99 -14.53 -38.92
C LEU A 256 8.24 -14.33 -38.05
N PRO A 257 9.36 -13.74 -38.54
CA PRO A 257 10.53 -13.50 -37.72
C PRO A 257 10.24 -12.43 -36.62
N ALA A 258 9.40 -11.42 -36.89
CA ALA A 258 8.99 -10.44 -35.90
C ALA A 258 8.24 -11.09 -34.72
N SER A 259 7.30 -11.99 -35.02
CA SER A 259 6.55 -12.72 -34.01
C SER A 259 7.46 -13.62 -33.18
N GLY A 260 8.37 -14.37 -33.80
CA GLY A 260 9.32 -15.22 -33.10
C GLY A 260 10.21 -14.45 -32.13
N ILE A 261 10.76 -13.32 -32.58
CA ILE A 261 11.63 -12.47 -31.75
C ILE A 261 10.82 -11.82 -30.61
N ALA A 262 9.65 -11.25 -30.90
CA ALA A 262 8.83 -10.61 -29.87
C ALA A 262 8.39 -11.61 -28.79
N ILE A 263 7.94 -12.81 -29.17
CA ILE A 263 7.56 -13.85 -28.22
C ILE A 263 8.76 -14.29 -27.37
N ALA A 264 9.93 -14.50 -27.98
CA ALA A 264 11.15 -14.88 -27.25
C ALA A 264 11.59 -13.82 -26.25
N LEU A 265 11.55 -12.53 -26.64
CA LEU A 265 11.86 -11.42 -25.74
C LEU A 265 10.84 -11.31 -24.60
N CYS A 266 9.56 -11.41 -24.90
CA CYS A 266 8.52 -11.27 -23.89
C CYS A 266 8.43 -12.50 -22.95
N ALA A 267 8.77 -13.71 -23.43
CA ALA A 267 8.89 -14.88 -22.59
C ALA A 267 9.94 -14.75 -21.48
N SER A 268 10.90 -13.83 -21.65
CA SER A 268 11.88 -13.52 -20.59
C SER A 268 11.23 -13.02 -19.31
N ALA A 269 10.09 -12.30 -19.38
CA ALA A 269 9.39 -11.79 -18.21
C ALA A 269 8.84 -12.91 -17.30
N PRO A 270 7.97 -13.83 -17.76
CA PRO A 270 7.46 -14.91 -16.93
C PRO A 270 8.57 -15.90 -16.51
N LEU A 271 9.58 -16.13 -17.35
CA LEU A 271 10.72 -16.99 -16.99
C LEU A 271 11.54 -16.36 -15.84
N LEU A 272 11.86 -15.08 -15.94
CA LEU A 272 12.58 -14.34 -14.90
C LEU A 272 11.79 -14.34 -13.57
N MET A 273 10.49 -14.01 -13.64
CA MET A 273 9.63 -14.00 -12.46
C MET A 273 9.49 -15.40 -11.86
N GLY A 274 9.32 -16.42 -12.68
CA GLY A 274 9.18 -17.80 -12.24
C GLY A 274 10.47 -18.33 -11.59
N THR A 275 11.62 -18.06 -12.15
CA THR A 275 12.91 -18.53 -11.60
C THR A 275 13.27 -17.83 -10.28
N GLN A 276 12.98 -16.55 -10.13
CA GLN A 276 13.30 -15.81 -8.90
C GLN A 276 12.25 -16.01 -7.80
N GLY A 277 10.98 -16.24 -8.16
CA GLY A 277 9.92 -16.43 -7.17
C GLY A 277 9.72 -17.89 -6.76
N TRP A 278 10.33 -18.88 -7.44
CA TRP A 278 10.06 -20.29 -7.21
C TRP A 278 10.41 -20.75 -5.81
N ASP A 279 11.58 -20.43 -5.31
CA ASP A 279 12.07 -20.90 -4.02
C ASP A 279 11.34 -20.26 -2.84
N ASP A 280 10.89 -19.02 -2.97
CA ASP A 280 10.07 -18.32 -1.98
C ASP A 280 8.62 -18.85 -1.95
N HIS A 281 8.05 -19.17 -3.10
CA HIS A 281 6.67 -19.64 -3.23
C HIS A 281 6.49 -21.16 -3.22
N ASN A 282 7.56 -21.93 -3.36
CA ASN A 282 7.49 -23.38 -3.32
C ASN A 282 7.17 -23.89 -1.91
N ARG A 283 5.95 -24.38 -1.74
CA ARG A 283 5.43 -24.91 -0.48
C ARG A 283 5.31 -26.45 -0.47
N SER A 284 5.82 -27.14 -1.46
CA SER A 284 5.68 -28.59 -1.60
C SER A 284 6.25 -29.38 -0.42
N GLY A 285 7.29 -28.86 0.24
CA GLY A 285 7.91 -29.47 1.42
C GLY A 285 7.36 -28.96 2.77
N ARG A 286 6.35 -28.09 2.79
CA ARG A 286 5.80 -27.53 4.03
C ARG A 286 4.70 -28.46 4.58
N THR A 287 5.03 -29.21 5.63
CA THR A 287 4.13 -30.19 6.26
C THR A 287 3.50 -29.68 7.57
N THR A 288 3.77 -28.45 7.99
CA THR A 288 3.39 -27.90 9.31
C THR A 288 1.91 -28.12 9.64
N ALA A 289 1.00 -27.84 8.70
CA ALA A 289 -0.44 -27.99 8.95
C ALA A 289 -0.84 -29.48 9.12
N ARG A 290 -0.26 -30.37 8.32
CA ARG A 290 -0.46 -31.81 8.45
C ARG A 290 0.10 -32.33 9.77
N ASP A 291 1.34 -31.96 10.07
CA ASP A 291 2.04 -32.45 11.26
C ASP A 291 1.35 -31.95 12.54
N PHE A 292 0.86 -30.68 12.53
CA PHE A 292 0.02 -30.18 13.62
C PHE A 292 -1.28 -31.00 13.79
N ALA A 293 -1.96 -31.30 12.70
CA ALA A 293 -3.19 -32.09 12.76
C ALA A 293 -2.92 -33.52 13.26
N VAL A 294 -1.84 -34.15 12.83
CA VAL A 294 -1.42 -35.48 13.27
C VAL A 294 -1.11 -35.44 14.78
N CYS A 295 -0.26 -34.53 15.22
CA CYS A 295 0.07 -34.38 16.63
C CYS A 295 -1.17 -34.10 17.50
N TYR A 296 -2.09 -33.29 17.02
CA TYR A 296 -3.35 -33.03 17.72
C TYR A 296 -4.19 -34.30 17.88
N LEU A 297 -4.37 -35.04 16.79
CA LEU A 297 -5.14 -36.31 16.82
C LEU A 297 -4.47 -37.39 17.68
N GLU A 298 -3.16 -37.50 17.62
CA GLU A 298 -2.39 -38.46 18.42
C GLU A 298 -2.40 -38.11 19.92
N SER A 299 -2.63 -36.85 20.28
CA SER A 299 -2.78 -36.41 21.66
C SER A 299 -4.14 -36.76 22.28
N CYS A 300 -5.12 -37.14 21.45
CA CYS A 300 -6.41 -37.60 21.94
C CYS A 300 -6.31 -39.03 22.49
N ALA A 301 -6.97 -39.28 23.64
CA ALA A 301 -7.03 -40.64 24.20
C ALA A 301 -7.75 -41.59 23.19
N PRO A 302 -7.25 -42.81 22.99
CA PRO A 302 -7.96 -43.79 22.20
C PRO A 302 -9.29 -44.13 22.86
N ASN A 303 -10.38 -44.08 22.06
CA ASN A 303 -11.71 -44.49 22.51
C ASN A 303 -11.79 -46.02 22.67
#